data_a4efed8d5016ae0f777eb63c6b6b19fa
#
_entry.id   a4efed8d5016ae0f777eb63c6b6b19fa
#
_cell.length_a   1.000
_cell.length_b   1.000
_cell.length_c   1.000
_cell.angle_alpha   90.00
_cell.angle_beta   90.00
_cell.angle_gamma   90.00
#
_symmetry.space_group_name_H-M   'P 1'
#
loop_
_entity.id
_entity.type
_entity.pdbx_description
1 polymer ?
#
loop_
_entity_poly.entity_id
_entity_poly.type
_entity_poly.pdbx_seq_one_letter_code
_entity_poly.pdbx_strand_id
1 'polypeptide(L)'
;TTLFRSESHSAGVVGATGHGVSELCKTYGRVDIYTGTLGKAFGGSLGGFTTGKKKIIDMLRQSSRPYLFSNSLAPGIIGASLEVFKMLKESNEIHDKLVENVNYFRDKMLAAGFDIKPTQSAICAVMLYDAPLSQRYANRLLEEGIYVTGFYYPVVPKGEARIRVQLSAAHTKEQLDRAIAAFIKVGKELGVLK
;
A
#
# COMPACT_ATOMS: atom_id res chain seq x y z
N THR A 1 23.10 -15.88 9.64
CA THR A 1 21.89 -15.78 8.80
C THR A 1 21.71 -14.35 8.35
N THR A 2 21.60 -14.12 7.05
CA THR A 2 21.31 -12.79 6.49
C THR A 2 19.82 -12.52 6.59
N LEU A 3 19.43 -11.40 7.18
CA LEU A 3 18.04 -10.96 7.26
C LEU A 3 17.73 -10.00 6.11
N PHE A 4 16.80 -10.40 5.26
CA PHE A 4 16.31 -9.62 4.13
C PHE A 4 14.87 -9.16 4.38
N ARG A 5 14.58 -7.90 4.03
CA ARG A 5 13.23 -7.33 4.15
C ARG A 5 12.87 -6.52 2.92
N SER A 6 11.70 -6.81 2.32
CA SER A 6 11.09 -5.92 1.33
C SER A 6 10.15 -4.93 2.03
N GLU A 7 10.39 -3.65 1.80
CA GLU A 7 9.55 -2.55 2.28
C GLU A 7 8.72 -1.91 1.15
N SER A 8 8.52 -2.64 0.05
CA SER A 8 7.88 -2.10 -1.16
C SER A 8 6.43 -1.65 -0.99
N HIS A 9 5.73 -2.10 0.06
CA HIS A 9 4.37 -1.68 0.41
C HIS A 9 4.30 -0.96 1.76
N SER A 10 5.40 -0.84 2.47
CA SER A 10 5.43 -0.32 3.83
C SER A 10 6.23 0.96 3.97
N ALA A 11 7.31 1.12 3.20
CA ALA A 11 8.08 2.36 3.21
C ALA A 11 7.23 3.54 2.71
N GLY A 12 7.23 4.64 3.47
CA GLY A 12 6.38 5.81 3.28
C GLY A 12 4.98 5.67 3.86
N VAL A 13 4.60 4.51 4.45
CA VAL A 13 3.20 4.21 4.84
C VAL A 13 3.07 3.64 6.24
N VAL A 14 3.90 2.66 6.59
CA VAL A 14 3.79 1.88 7.84
C VAL A 14 4.79 2.39 8.87
N GLY A 15 4.41 2.35 10.13
CA GLY A 15 5.20 2.86 11.25
C GLY A 15 4.76 4.26 11.67
N ALA A 16 5.27 4.74 12.80
CA ALA A 16 4.88 6.04 13.36
C ALA A 16 5.31 7.24 12.50
N THR A 17 6.37 7.07 11.72
CA THR A 17 6.91 8.09 10.81
C THR A 17 7.03 7.61 9.35
N GLY A 18 6.37 6.48 9.03
CA GLY A 18 6.38 5.92 7.67
C GLY A 18 7.66 5.21 7.26
N HIS A 19 8.54 4.84 8.20
CA HIS A 19 9.79 4.16 7.90
C HIS A 19 9.64 2.64 7.70
N GLY A 20 8.41 2.14 7.60
CA GLY A 20 8.11 0.77 7.23
C GLY A 20 7.96 -0.20 8.39
N VAL A 21 7.94 -1.49 8.06
CA VAL A 21 7.71 -2.56 9.05
C VAL A 21 8.85 -2.65 10.06
N SER A 22 10.06 -2.28 9.68
CA SER A 22 11.18 -2.29 10.61
C SER A 22 11.03 -1.25 11.73
N GLU A 23 10.42 -0.10 11.46
CA GLU A 23 10.02 0.84 12.49
C GLU A 23 8.92 0.26 13.36
N LEU A 24 7.84 -0.23 12.74
CA LEU A 24 6.70 -0.80 13.43
C LEU A 24 7.11 -1.93 14.40
N CYS A 25 7.98 -2.83 13.95
CA CYS A 25 8.45 -3.97 14.73
C CYS A 25 9.67 -3.66 15.60
N LYS A 26 10.17 -2.43 15.61
CA LYS A 26 11.38 -2.02 16.34
C LYS A 26 12.59 -2.91 16.02
N THR A 27 12.80 -3.22 14.73
CA THR A 27 13.86 -4.14 14.27
C THR A 27 15.00 -3.44 13.54
N TYR A 28 15.16 -2.14 13.73
CA TYR A 28 16.30 -1.40 13.18
C TYR A 28 17.64 -2.02 13.63
N GLY A 29 18.61 -2.05 12.70
CA GLY A 29 19.92 -2.64 12.92
C GLY A 29 19.97 -4.18 12.87
N ARG A 30 18.81 -4.85 12.83
CA ARG A 30 18.74 -6.32 12.74
C ARG A 30 18.60 -6.84 11.31
N VAL A 31 18.12 -6.00 10.39
CA VAL A 31 17.96 -6.35 8.98
C VAL A 31 19.21 -5.95 8.21
N ASP A 32 19.77 -6.89 7.45
CA ASP A 32 21.00 -6.69 6.69
C ASP A 32 20.77 -6.04 5.33
N ILE A 33 19.63 -6.35 4.70
CA ILE A 33 19.29 -5.89 3.36
C ILE A 33 17.82 -5.45 3.34
N TYR A 34 17.59 -4.23 2.88
CA TYR A 34 16.26 -3.71 2.56
C TYR A 34 16.11 -3.52 1.05
N THR A 35 14.95 -3.84 0.54
CA THR A 35 14.53 -3.43 -0.80
C THR A 35 13.25 -2.62 -0.74
N GLY A 36 13.13 -1.67 -1.64
CA GLY A 36 11.95 -0.84 -1.78
C GLY A 36 11.68 -0.50 -3.23
N THR A 37 10.50 0.04 -3.49
CA THR A 37 10.13 0.54 -4.81
C THR A 37 9.93 2.06 -4.76
N LEU A 38 10.30 2.72 -5.85
CA LEU A 38 10.03 4.16 -6.04
C LEU A 38 8.67 4.40 -6.73
N GLY A 39 8.07 3.35 -7.31
CA GLY A 39 6.82 3.44 -8.09
C GLY A 39 5.53 3.27 -7.28
N LYS A 40 5.54 3.48 -5.96
CA LYS A 40 4.35 3.38 -5.09
C LYS A 40 4.21 4.62 -4.21
N ALA A 41 4.34 4.48 -2.88
CA ALA A 41 4.16 5.59 -1.94
C ALA A 41 5.10 6.77 -2.19
N PHE A 42 6.30 6.52 -2.69
CA PHE A 42 7.26 7.57 -3.04
C PHE A 42 6.97 8.30 -4.36
N GLY A 43 5.86 7.99 -5.06
CA GLY A 43 5.36 8.77 -6.18
C GLY A 43 6.17 8.70 -7.48
N GLY A 44 7.27 7.93 -7.51
CA GLY A 44 8.06 7.71 -8.72
C GLY A 44 7.31 6.85 -9.75
N SER A 45 7.58 7.05 -11.03
CA SER A 45 6.90 6.30 -12.09
C SER A 45 7.38 4.84 -12.17
N LEU A 46 8.64 4.58 -11.87
CA LEU A 46 9.26 3.26 -11.91
C LEU A 46 10.52 3.20 -11.04
N GLY A 47 11.06 2.00 -10.90
CA GLY A 47 12.32 1.77 -10.24
C GLY A 47 12.18 1.34 -8.79
N GLY A 48 13.33 1.11 -8.20
CA GLY A 48 13.46 0.67 -6.81
C GLY A 48 14.89 0.80 -6.34
N PHE A 49 15.11 0.40 -5.10
CA PHE A 49 16.41 0.47 -4.47
C PHE A 49 16.67 -0.75 -3.59
N THR A 50 17.94 -1.04 -3.42
CA THR A 50 18.44 -1.97 -2.41
C THR A 50 19.42 -1.21 -1.52
N THR A 51 19.24 -1.32 -0.23
CA THR A 51 20.12 -0.72 0.76
C THR A 51 20.49 -1.73 1.85
N GLY A 52 21.62 -1.53 2.51
CA GLY A 52 22.11 -2.44 3.52
C GLY A 52 23.57 -2.17 3.89
N LYS A 53 24.23 -3.16 4.50
CA LYS A 53 25.64 -3.05 4.86
C LYS A 53 26.51 -2.78 3.65
N LYS A 54 27.45 -1.83 3.75
CA LYS A 54 28.31 -1.39 2.65
C LYS A 54 28.94 -2.55 1.85
N LYS A 55 29.49 -3.54 2.53
CA LYS A 55 30.13 -4.70 1.88
C LYS A 55 29.18 -5.48 0.98
N ILE A 56 27.91 -5.60 1.38
CA ILE A 56 26.86 -6.28 0.59
C ILE A 56 26.52 -5.44 -0.63
N ILE A 57 26.33 -4.14 -0.47
CA ILE A 57 25.99 -3.24 -1.57
C ILE A 57 27.14 -3.13 -2.59
N ASP A 58 28.38 -3.05 -2.11
CA ASP A 58 29.57 -3.05 -2.99
C ASP A 58 29.64 -4.35 -3.82
N MET A 59 29.38 -5.50 -3.20
CA MET A 59 29.34 -6.79 -3.88
C MET A 59 28.19 -6.86 -4.91
N LEU A 60 27.00 -6.38 -4.56
CA LEU A 60 25.86 -6.36 -5.49
C LEU A 60 26.16 -5.49 -6.72
N ARG A 61 26.83 -4.34 -6.55
CA ARG A 61 27.24 -3.48 -7.66
C ARG A 61 28.21 -4.15 -8.63
N GLN A 62 29.00 -5.11 -8.16
CA GLN A 62 29.98 -5.83 -8.99
C GLN A 62 29.43 -7.15 -9.57
N SER A 63 28.40 -7.73 -8.95
CA SER A 63 27.98 -9.11 -9.24
C SER A 63 26.52 -9.24 -9.65
N SER A 64 25.68 -8.25 -9.36
CA SER A 64 24.24 -8.32 -9.69
C SER A 64 24.02 -8.11 -11.19
N ARG A 65 23.71 -9.17 -11.90
CA ARG A 65 23.46 -9.11 -13.36
C ARG A 65 22.37 -8.09 -13.76
N PRO A 66 21.21 -7.98 -13.08
CA PRO A 66 20.24 -6.94 -13.41
C PRO A 66 20.80 -5.53 -13.27
N TYR A 67 21.68 -5.28 -12.30
CA TYR A 67 22.30 -3.98 -12.11
C TYR A 67 23.37 -3.69 -13.19
N LEU A 68 24.19 -4.68 -13.53
CA LEU A 68 25.29 -4.53 -14.47
C LEU A 68 24.82 -4.43 -15.94
N PHE A 69 23.74 -5.13 -16.29
CA PHE A 69 23.30 -5.30 -17.67
C PHE A 69 21.96 -4.63 -17.98
N SER A 70 21.41 -3.83 -17.05
CA SER A 70 20.23 -2.99 -17.30
C SER A 70 20.61 -1.51 -17.29
N ASN A 71 19.83 -0.72 -18.00
CA ASN A 71 19.99 0.73 -17.96
C ASN A 71 19.69 1.28 -16.56
N SER A 72 20.41 2.34 -16.20
CA SER A 72 20.16 3.10 -14.96
C SER A 72 18.79 3.80 -15.02
N LEU A 73 18.26 4.12 -13.83
CA LEU A 73 17.04 4.93 -13.72
C LEU A 73 17.28 6.31 -14.36
N ALA A 74 16.25 6.83 -15.02
CA ALA A 74 16.31 8.16 -15.62
C ALA A 74 16.59 9.23 -14.54
N PRO A 75 17.46 10.23 -14.82
CA PRO A 75 17.82 11.27 -13.85
C PRO A 75 16.62 12.00 -13.23
N GLY A 76 15.54 12.22 -14.00
CA GLY A 76 14.32 12.84 -13.50
C GLY A 76 13.62 12.01 -12.40
N ILE A 77 13.64 10.68 -12.51
CA ILE A 77 13.10 9.77 -11.47
C ILE A 77 13.94 9.84 -10.19
N ILE A 78 15.27 9.88 -10.36
CA ILE A 78 16.18 10.00 -9.22
C ILE A 78 15.99 11.35 -8.52
N GLY A 79 15.94 12.45 -9.27
CA GLY A 79 15.72 13.79 -8.74
C GLY A 79 14.40 13.90 -7.95
N ALA A 80 13.30 13.41 -8.53
CA ALA A 80 12.01 13.39 -7.87
C ALA A 80 12.04 12.54 -6.58
N SER A 81 12.68 11.37 -6.62
CA SER A 81 12.79 10.49 -5.45
C SER A 81 13.62 11.12 -4.33
N LEU A 82 14.71 11.81 -4.65
CA LEU A 82 15.52 12.52 -3.66
C LEU A 82 14.73 13.63 -2.98
N GLU A 83 13.91 14.38 -3.72
CA GLU A 83 13.05 15.42 -3.13
C GLU A 83 11.98 14.81 -2.23
N VAL A 84 11.35 13.70 -2.62
CA VAL A 84 10.40 12.99 -1.77
C VAL A 84 11.05 12.52 -0.46
N PHE A 85 12.27 11.97 -0.50
CA PHE A 85 12.98 11.58 0.72
C PHE A 85 13.32 12.79 1.61
N LYS A 86 13.60 13.94 1.02
CA LYS A 86 13.81 15.19 1.77
C LYS A 86 12.51 15.62 2.46
N MET A 87 11.39 15.68 1.73
CA MET A 87 10.07 16.01 2.28
C MET A 87 9.71 15.10 3.47
N LEU A 88 9.92 13.79 3.34
CA LEU A 88 9.65 12.82 4.41
C LEU A 88 10.54 12.99 5.65
N LYS A 89 11.71 13.59 5.51
CA LYS A 89 12.57 13.93 6.66
C LYS A 89 12.15 15.22 7.35
N GLU A 90 11.54 16.15 6.62
CA GLU A 90 11.20 17.49 7.10
C GLU A 90 9.83 17.52 7.80
N SER A 91 8.88 16.65 7.37
CA SER A 91 7.53 16.67 7.92
C SER A 91 6.86 15.30 7.87
N ASN A 92 6.04 15.02 8.88
CA ASN A 92 5.15 13.86 8.92
C ASN A 92 3.71 14.17 8.47
N GLU A 93 3.39 15.40 8.09
CA GLU A 93 2.00 15.84 7.83
C GLU A 93 1.26 14.94 6.81
N ILE A 94 1.93 14.59 5.71
CA ILE A 94 1.33 13.72 4.67
C ILE A 94 1.08 12.32 5.23
N HIS A 95 2.00 11.79 6.02
CA HIS A 95 1.85 10.48 6.66
C HIS A 95 0.72 10.50 7.68
N ASP A 96 0.67 11.51 8.54
CA ASP A 96 -0.36 11.65 9.58
C ASP A 96 -1.74 11.79 8.94
N LYS A 97 -1.85 12.56 7.84
CA LYS A 97 -3.09 12.67 7.06
C LYS A 97 -3.51 11.33 6.43
N LEU A 98 -2.55 10.54 5.95
CA LEU A 98 -2.84 9.19 5.48
C LEU A 98 -3.41 8.31 6.59
N VAL A 99 -2.78 8.33 7.77
CA VAL A 99 -3.22 7.55 8.94
C VAL A 99 -4.63 7.98 9.37
N GLU A 100 -4.92 9.28 9.44
CA GLU A 100 -6.26 9.81 9.72
C GLU A 100 -7.30 9.27 8.73
N ASN A 101 -7.03 9.38 7.42
CA ASN A 101 -7.93 8.92 6.38
C ASN A 101 -8.18 7.40 6.44
N VAL A 102 -7.13 6.62 6.71
CA VAL A 102 -7.22 5.16 6.85
C VAL A 102 -8.09 4.76 8.03
N ASN A 103 -7.86 5.35 9.20
CA ASN A 103 -8.63 5.08 10.40
C ASN A 103 -10.10 5.49 10.20
N TYR A 104 -10.33 6.69 9.67
CA TYR A 104 -11.67 7.18 9.39
C TYR A 104 -12.46 6.22 8.48
N PHE A 105 -11.88 5.84 7.34
CA PHE A 105 -12.53 4.93 6.40
C PHE A 105 -12.79 3.56 7.05
N ARG A 106 -11.79 2.98 7.71
CA ARG A 106 -11.89 1.66 8.36
C ARG A 106 -12.97 1.64 9.43
N ASP A 107 -12.99 2.63 10.31
CA ASP A 107 -13.94 2.69 11.42
C ASP A 107 -15.39 2.80 10.91
N LYS A 108 -15.61 3.63 9.88
CA LYS A 108 -16.92 3.77 9.24
C LYS A 108 -17.38 2.49 8.56
N MET A 109 -16.48 1.79 7.87
CA MET A 109 -16.79 0.54 7.20
C MET A 109 -17.10 -0.59 8.21
N LEU A 110 -16.33 -0.68 9.29
CA LEU A 110 -16.60 -1.62 10.39
C LEU A 110 -17.95 -1.32 11.07
N ALA A 111 -18.24 -0.05 11.34
CA ALA A 111 -19.51 0.38 11.92
C ALA A 111 -20.70 0.09 10.98
N ALA A 112 -20.49 0.08 9.68
CA ALA A 112 -21.50 -0.31 8.68
C ALA A 112 -21.71 -1.84 8.58
N GLY A 113 -20.90 -2.65 9.27
CA GLY A 113 -21.01 -4.09 9.29
C GLY A 113 -20.15 -4.86 8.28
N PHE A 114 -19.22 -4.18 7.62
CA PHE A 114 -18.27 -4.86 6.74
C PHE A 114 -17.20 -5.62 7.53
N ASP A 115 -16.82 -6.79 7.03
CA ASP A 115 -15.63 -7.50 7.51
C ASP A 115 -14.38 -6.93 6.84
N ILE A 116 -13.52 -6.30 7.64
CA ILE A 116 -12.25 -5.71 7.21
C ILE A 116 -11.09 -6.54 7.77
N LYS A 117 -10.28 -7.12 6.90
CA LYS A 117 -9.10 -7.87 7.34
C LYS A 117 -8.14 -6.92 8.10
N PRO A 118 -7.76 -7.24 9.34
CA PRO A 118 -6.86 -6.40 10.13
C PRO A 118 -5.55 -6.13 9.41
N THR A 119 -5.15 -4.85 9.35
CA THR A 119 -3.89 -4.41 8.73
C THR A 119 -3.45 -3.09 9.34
N GLN A 120 -2.14 -2.84 9.30
CA GLN A 120 -1.55 -1.56 9.72
C GLN A 120 -1.08 -0.73 8.51
N SER A 121 -1.50 -1.12 7.31
CA SER A 121 -1.18 -0.39 6.08
C SER A 121 -2.34 0.48 5.62
N ALA A 122 -2.09 1.33 4.63
CA ALA A 122 -3.12 2.14 3.97
C ALA A 122 -4.04 1.33 3.03
N ILE A 123 -3.88 0.01 2.99
CA ILE A 123 -4.73 -0.89 2.22
C ILE A 123 -5.79 -1.47 3.14
N CYS A 124 -7.07 -1.23 2.84
CA CYS A 124 -8.20 -1.86 3.50
C CYS A 124 -8.75 -2.99 2.62
N ALA A 125 -8.74 -4.21 3.15
CA ALA A 125 -9.28 -5.38 2.49
C ALA A 125 -10.70 -5.64 3.00
N VAL A 126 -11.71 -5.29 2.19
CA VAL A 126 -13.13 -5.58 2.47
C VAL A 126 -13.40 -7.00 2.03
N MET A 127 -13.64 -7.89 2.98
CA MET A 127 -13.77 -9.33 2.73
C MET A 127 -15.14 -9.66 2.15
N LEU A 128 -15.15 -10.40 1.04
CA LEU A 128 -16.36 -10.88 0.37
C LEU A 128 -16.37 -12.42 0.23
N TYR A 129 -15.19 -13.06 0.37
CA TYR A 129 -14.97 -14.49 0.35
C TYR A 129 -15.26 -15.19 -0.98
N ASP A 130 -16.24 -14.70 -1.77
CA ASP A 130 -16.70 -15.25 -3.03
C ASP A 130 -16.13 -14.49 -4.23
N ALA A 131 -15.53 -15.20 -5.20
CA ALA A 131 -14.87 -14.59 -6.34
C ALA A 131 -15.85 -13.90 -7.32
N PRO A 132 -16.96 -14.56 -7.77
CA PRO A 132 -17.98 -13.91 -8.57
C PRO A 132 -18.60 -12.68 -7.89
N LEU A 133 -18.84 -12.74 -6.59
CA LEU A 133 -19.36 -11.61 -5.83
C LEU A 133 -18.37 -10.43 -5.83
N SER A 134 -17.07 -10.69 -5.64
CA SER A 134 -16.06 -9.62 -5.64
C SER A 134 -15.97 -8.89 -6.99
N GLN A 135 -16.16 -9.59 -8.10
CA GLN A 135 -16.21 -9.00 -9.43
C GLN A 135 -17.47 -8.14 -9.63
N ARG A 136 -18.64 -8.69 -9.30
CA ARG A 136 -19.91 -7.94 -9.37
C ARG A 136 -19.88 -6.70 -8.49
N TYR A 137 -19.33 -6.83 -7.29
CA TYR A 137 -19.21 -5.74 -6.34
C TYR A 137 -18.32 -4.61 -6.89
N ALA A 138 -17.16 -4.95 -7.45
CA ALA A 138 -16.26 -3.97 -8.07
C ALA A 138 -16.91 -3.25 -9.25
N ASN A 139 -17.61 -3.99 -10.13
CA ASN A 139 -18.34 -3.41 -11.27
C ASN A 139 -19.44 -2.46 -10.81
N ARG A 140 -20.23 -2.85 -9.81
CA ARG A 140 -21.27 -1.98 -9.25
C ARG A 140 -20.71 -0.72 -8.61
N LEU A 141 -19.59 -0.80 -7.89
CA LEU A 141 -18.91 0.37 -7.36
C LEU A 141 -18.40 1.31 -8.46
N LEU A 142 -17.94 0.76 -9.59
CA LEU A 142 -17.52 1.56 -10.73
C LEU A 142 -18.69 2.38 -11.30
N GLU A 143 -19.89 1.80 -11.37
CA GLU A 143 -21.11 2.53 -11.77
C GLU A 143 -21.49 3.64 -10.79
N GLU A 144 -21.15 3.50 -9.50
CA GLU A 144 -21.28 4.56 -8.48
C GLU A 144 -20.13 5.58 -8.54
N GLY A 145 -19.18 5.42 -9.48
CA GLY A 145 -18.03 6.29 -9.67
C GLY A 145 -16.88 6.00 -8.69
N ILE A 146 -16.85 4.81 -8.09
CA ILE A 146 -15.77 4.36 -7.19
C ILE A 146 -14.96 3.27 -7.88
N TYR A 147 -13.71 3.60 -8.23
CA TYR A 147 -12.80 2.64 -8.86
C TYR A 147 -12.08 1.81 -7.81
N VAL A 148 -12.36 0.52 -7.79
CA VAL A 148 -11.72 -0.49 -6.94
C VAL A 148 -11.53 -1.79 -7.71
N THR A 149 -10.70 -2.68 -7.18
CA THR A 149 -10.42 -3.98 -7.81
C THR A 149 -10.82 -5.13 -6.88
N GLY A 150 -11.55 -6.08 -7.42
CA GLY A 150 -11.79 -7.37 -6.77
C GLY A 150 -10.56 -8.26 -6.87
N PHE A 151 -10.11 -8.79 -5.75
CA PHE A 151 -9.00 -9.74 -5.66
C PHE A 151 -9.55 -11.11 -5.30
N TYR A 152 -9.22 -12.11 -6.10
CA TYR A 152 -9.64 -13.50 -5.93
C TYR A 152 -8.52 -14.45 -6.38
N TYR A 153 -8.70 -15.76 -6.22
CA TYR A 153 -7.73 -16.75 -6.64
C TYR A 153 -7.38 -16.59 -8.14
N PRO A 154 -6.10 -16.68 -8.55
CA PRO A 154 -4.92 -17.08 -7.76
C PRO A 154 -4.20 -15.91 -7.05
N VAL A 155 -4.67 -14.67 -7.16
CA VAL A 155 -4.02 -13.50 -6.55
C VAL A 155 -4.11 -13.52 -5.02
N VAL A 156 -5.20 -14.07 -4.49
CA VAL A 156 -5.39 -14.36 -3.07
C VAL A 156 -5.82 -15.82 -2.91
N PRO A 157 -5.68 -16.43 -1.72
CA PRO A 157 -6.12 -17.81 -1.48
C PRO A 157 -7.60 -18.01 -1.83
N LYS A 158 -7.97 -19.26 -2.20
CA LYS A 158 -9.38 -19.62 -2.40
C LYS A 158 -10.17 -19.35 -1.12
N GLY A 159 -11.39 -18.80 -1.28
CA GLY A 159 -12.24 -18.41 -0.17
C GLY A 159 -11.83 -17.12 0.54
N GLU A 160 -10.83 -16.39 0.03
CA GLU A 160 -10.41 -15.09 0.59
C GLU A 160 -10.60 -13.93 -0.40
N ALA A 161 -11.59 -14.03 -1.30
CA ALA A 161 -11.91 -12.96 -2.22
C ALA A 161 -12.31 -11.69 -1.47
N ARG A 162 -11.86 -10.55 -1.98
CA ARG A 162 -12.01 -9.24 -1.30
C ARG A 162 -12.00 -8.10 -2.30
N ILE A 163 -12.51 -6.96 -1.88
CA ILE A 163 -12.22 -5.68 -2.54
C ILE A 163 -11.00 -5.07 -1.85
N ARG A 164 -9.99 -4.72 -2.62
CA ARG A 164 -8.82 -4.00 -2.12
C ARG A 164 -9.02 -2.50 -2.30
N VAL A 165 -9.20 -1.81 -1.19
CA VAL A 165 -9.28 -0.34 -1.17
C VAL A 165 -7.92 0.21 -0.77
N GLN A 166 -7.39 1.12 -1.57
CA GLN A 166 -6.14 1.81 -1.27
C GLN A 166 -6.44 3.27 -0.95
N LEU A 167 -6.16 3.67 0.29
CA LEU A 167 -6.35 5.02 0.78
C LEU A 167 -5.12 5.88 0.44
N SER A 168 -5.35 7.20 0.32
CA SER A 168 -4.32 8.19 0.05
C SER A 168 -4.47 9.37 1.00
N ALA A 169 -3.36 10.03 1.32
CA ALA A 169 -3.37 11.30 2.02
C ALA A 169 -4.10 12.41 1.23
N ALA A 170 -4.14 12.28 -0.11
CA ALA A 170 -4.83 13.23 -0.99
C ALA A 170 -6.36 13.10 -0.97
N HIS A 171 -6.92 12.03 -0.41
CA HIS A 171 -8.37 11.91 -0.31
C HIS A 171 -8.93 12.93 0.69
N THR A 172 -10.00 13.62 0.27
CA THR A 172 -10.77 14.47 1.18
C THR A 172 -11.80 13.63 1.96
N LYS A 173 -12.33 14.20 3.04
CA LYS A 173 -13.35 13.55 3.86
C LYS A 173 -14.63 13.30 3.07
N GLU A 174 -15.03 14.23 2.22
CA GLU A 174 -16.20 14.13 1.32
C GLU A 174 -16.04 12.98 0.31
N GLN A 175 -14.82 12.79 -0.22
CA GLN A 175 -14.53 11.67 -1.12
C GLN A 175 -14.62 10.33 -0.39
N LEU A 176 -14.10 10.26 0.84
CA LEU A 176 -14.20 9.06 1.67
C LEU A 176 -15.65 8.75 2.06
N ASP A 177 -16.44 9.76 2.44
CA ASP A 177 -17.87 9.60 2.77
C ASP A 177 -18.67 9.12 1.56
N ARG A 178 -18.40 9.67 0.37
CA ARG A 178 -19.00 9.20 -0.88
C ARG A 178 -18.66 7.74 -1.16
N ALA A 179 -17.39 7.35 -0.98
CA ALA A 179 -16.98 5.97 -1.17
C ALA A 179 -17.67 5.03 -0.17
N ILE A 180 -17.72 5.39 1.11
CA ILE A 180 -18.39 4.62 2.15
C ILE A 180 -19.87 4.44 1.84
N ALA A 181 -20.56 5.52 1.44
CA ALA A 181 -21.96 5.46 1.06
C ALA A 181 -22.20 4.52 -0.13
N ALA A 182 -21.34 4.57 -1.16
CA ALA A 182 -21.40 3.66 -2.30
C ALA A 182 -21.19 2.20 -1.89
N PHE A 183 -20.20 1.93 -1.02
CA PHE A 183 -19.98 0.61 -0.48
C PHE A 183 -21.20 0.07 0.27
N ILE A 184 -21.82 0.90 1.13
CA ILE A 184 -23.02 0.50 1.88
C ILE A 184 -24.18 0.21 0.92
N LYS A 185 -24.43 1.08 -0.07
CA LYS A 185 -25.48 0.90 -1.07
C LYS A 185 -25.31 -0.43 -1.81
N VAL A 186 -24.13 -0.64 -2.40
CA VAL A 186 -23.84 -1.87 -3.16
C VAL A 186 -23.83 -3.10 -2.23
N GLY A 187 -23.39 -2.94 -0.99
CA GLY A 187 -23.39 -4.00 0.02
C GLY A 187 -24.80 -4.51 0.32
N LYS A 188 -25.78 -3.61 0.41
CA LYS A 188 -27.19 -3.96 0.59
C LYS A 188 -27.80 -4.58 -0.69
N GLU A 189 -27.51 -4.00 -1.86
CA GLU A 189 -27.99 -4.52 -3.16
C GLU A 189 -27.53 -5.96 -3.43
N LEU A 190 -26.30 -6.29 -3.05
CA LEU A 190 -25.71 -7.61 -3.29
C LEU A 190 -25.78 -8.57 -2.08
N GLY A 191 -26.49 -8.18 -1.01
CA GLY A 191 -26.71 -9.04 0.16
C GLY A 191 -25.48 -9.27 1.04
N VAL A 192 -24.47 -8.40 0.94
CA VAL A 192 -23.29 -8.41 1.81
C VAL A 192 -23.61 -7.79 3.17
N LEU A 193 -24.44 -6.76 3.17
CA LEU A 193 -25.00 -6.12 4.36
C LEU A 193 -26.49 -6.45 4.50
N LYS A 194 -26.95 -6.53 5.75
CA LYS A 194 -28.37 -6.69 6.08
C LYS A 194 -29.11 -5.37 6.03
#